data_301ae227db79df24f8e419a851659e3e
#
_entry.id   301ae227db79df24f8e419a851659e3e
#
_cell.length_a   1.000
_cell.length_b   1.000
_cell.length_c   1.000
_cell.angle_alpha   90.00
_cell.angle_beta   90.00
_cell.angle_gamma   90.00
#
_symmetry.space_group_name_H-M   'P 1'
#
loop_
_entity.id
_entity.type
_entity.pdbx_description
1 polymer ?
#
loop_
_entity_poly.entity_id
_entity_poly.type
_entity_poly.pdbx_seq_one_letter_code
_entity_poly.pdbx_strand_id
1 'polypeptide(L)'
;MKILLISLGIIISTFLYSQNHYVKQLGIEQGLSNNYVVNITQDKDGFLWFATEEGLNKFDGSRFINYYKHTNHLSGNELNCIYADPSEPIIWIATQRAGMNAYNYEKNELTVFSHNDSIPSSLITNDVTHISPAK
;
A
#
# COMPACT_ATOMS: atom_id res chain seq x y z
N MET A 1 -10.01 -75.13 11.01
CA MET A 1 -9.95 -74.09 9.94
C MET A 1 -9.86 -72.75 10.63
N LYS A 2 -8.66 -72.20 10.75
CA LYS A 2 -8.42 -70.91 11.41
C LYS A 2 -8.46 -69.82 10.33
N ILE A 3 -9.48 -68.99 10.39
CA ILE A 3 -9.59 -67.81 9.57
C ILE A 3 -8.74 -66.70 10.16
N LEU A 4 -7.63 -66.42 9.50
CA LEU A 4 -6.74 -65.33 9.85
C LEU A 4 -7.35 -64.03 9.32
N LEU A 5 -8.00 -63.24 10.17
CA LEU A 5 -8.44 -61.92 9.84
C LEU A 5 -7.23 -60.97 9.81
N ILE A 6 -6.70 -60.73 8.64
CA ILE A 6 -5.72 -59.68 8.40
C ILE A 6 -6.50 -58.38 8.39
N SER A 7 -6.49 -57.68 9.51
CA SER A 7 -6.94 -56.28 9.56
C SER A 7 -5.91 -55.40 8.84
N LEU A 8 -6.24 -55.09 7.61
CA LEU A 8 -5.50 -54.11 6.83
C LEU A 8 -5.77 -52.72 7.46
N GLY A 9 -4.91 -52.35 8.42
CA GLY A 9 -4.90 -51.00 8.96
C GLY A 9 -4.53 -50.03 7.86
N ILE A 10 -5.53 -49.34 7.31
CA ILE A 10 -5.32 -48.20 6.42
C ILE A 10 -4.68 -47.11 7.26
N ILE A 11 -3.34 -47.04 7.22
CA ILE A 11 -2.61 -45.87 7.77
C ILE A 11 -2.93 -44.73 6.81
N ILE A 12 -3.96 -43.95 7.17
CA ILE A 12 -4.19 -42.65 6.57
C ILE A 12 -3.06 -41.77 7.08
N SER A 13 -1.96 -41.73 6.34
CA SER A 13 -0.94 -40.72 6.52
C SER A 13 -1.57 -39.38 6.14
N THR A 14 -2.08 -38.66 7.13
CA THR A 14 -2.41 -37.27 6.99
C THR A 14 -1.09 -36.57 6.66
N PHE A 15 -0.90 -36.24 5.40
CA PHE A 15 0.16 -35.32 5.00
C PHE A 15 -0.20 -33.98 5.63
N LEU A 16 0.37 -33.72 6.80
CA LEU A 16 0.41 -32.38 7.37
C LEU A 16 1.28 -31.56 6.43
N TYR A 17 0.63 -30.89 5.47
CA TYR A 17 1.29 -29.84 4.73
C TYR A 17 1.60 -28.73 5.73
N SER A 18 2.81 -28.75 6.28
CA SER A 18 3.37 -27.59 6.95
C SER A 18 3.49 -26.49 5.92
N GLN A 19 2.58 -25.54 5.94
CA GLN A 19 2.72 -24.33 5.14
C GLN A 19 3.91 -23.57 5.73
N ASN A 20 5.05 -23.64 5.06
CA ASN A 20 6.17 -22.78 5.35
C ASN A 20 5.75 -21.34 4.99
N HIS A 21 5.25 -20.60 5.96
CA HIS A 21 5.02 -19.17 5.79
C HIS A 21 6.38 -18.50 5.68
N TYR A 22 6.74 -18.15 4.45
CA TYR A 22 7.93 -17.34 4.21
C TYR A 22 7.60 -15.90 4.56
N VAL A 23 8.15 -15.42 5.67
CA VAL A 23 8.04 -14.01 6.09
C VAL A 23 9.21 -13.25 5.51
N LYS A 24 8.93 -12.31 4.60
CA LYS A 24 9.92 -11.38 4.06
C LYS A 24 9.78 -10.06 4.78
N GLN A 25 10.85 -9.62 5.43
CA GLN A 25 10.92 -8.30 6.02
C GLN A 25 11.26 -7.28 4.93
N LEU A 26 10.48 -6.21 4.84
CA LEU A 26 10.71 -5.08 3.94
C LEU A 26 10.91 -3.82 4.78
N GLY A 27 12.03 -3.15 4.61
CA GLY A 27 12.39 -1.95 5.35
C GLY A 27 13.34 -1.06 4.56
N ILE A 28 13.96 -0.10 5.22
CA ILE A 28 14.91 0.83 4.59
C ILE A 28 16.10 0.10 3.93
N GLU A 29 16.56 -1.03 4.48
CA GLU A 29 17.61 -1.85 3.89
C GLU A 29 17.22 -2.47 2.54
N GLN A 30 15.90 -2.65 2.30
CA GLN A 30 15.36 -3.12 1.04
C GLN A 30 14.89 -2.00 0.13
N GLY A 31 15.10 -0.73 0.54
CA GLY A 31 14.82 0.45 -0.26
C GLY A 31 13.52 1.20 0.10
N LEU A 32 12.83 0.83 1.18
CA LEU A 32 11.70 1.61 1.69
C LEU A 32 12.22 2.97 2.19
N SER A 33 11.45 4.05 1.97
CA SER A 33 11.88 5.41 2.34
C SER A 33 11.99 5.62 3.86
N ASN A 34 11.13 4.96 4.65
CA ASN A 34 11.14 5.02 6.11
C ASN A 34 10.47 3.76 6.67
N ASN A 35 10.94 3.26 7.82
CA ASN A 35 10.37 2.08 8.48
C ASN A 35 9.01 2.35 9.16
N TYR A 36 8.64 3.61 9.35
CA TYR A 36 7.32 3.96 9.87
C TYR A 36 6.30 4.02 8.73
N VAL A 37 5.66 2.88 8.49
CA VAL A 37 4.60 2.73 7.48
C VAL A 37 3.26 3.06 8.12
N VAL A 38 2.58 4.08 7.62
CA VAL A 38 1.29 4.53 8.13
C VAL A 38 0.10 3.87 7.42
N ASN A 39 0.29 3.52 6.14
CA ASN A 39 -0.78 2.92 5.35
C ASN A 39 -0.23 2.14 4.16
N ILE A 40 -0.96 1.11 3.72
CA ILE A 40 -0.62 0.29 2.56
C ILE A 40 -1.88 0.09 1.72
N THR A 41 -1.74 0.19 0.40
CA THR A 41 -2.81 -0.12 -0.56
C THR A 41 -2.25 -0.89 -1.76
N GLN A 42 -3.13 -1.56 -2.51
CA GLN A 42 -2.78 -2.23 -3.75
C GLN A 42 -3.52 -1.56 -4.90
N ASP A 43 -2.80 -1.26 -5.99
CA ASP A 43 -3.42 -0.70 -7.19
C ASP A 43 -4.08 -1.79 -8.07
N LYS A 44 -4.80 -1.35 -9.11
CA LYS A 44 -5.50 -2.23 -10.06
C LYS A 44 -4.57 -3.17 -10.84
N ASP A 45 -3.29 -2.84 -10.92
CA ASP A 45 -2.26 -3.62 -11.63
C ASP A 45 -1.51 -4.58 -10.69
N GLY A 46 -1.86 -4.58 -9.39
CA GLY A 46 -1.33 -5.48 -8.38
C GLY A 46 -0.06 -5.00 -7.67
N PHE A 47 0.43 -3.80 -7.95
CA PHE A 47 1.55 -3.21 -7.22
C PHE A 47 1.13 -2.74 -5.84
N LEU A 48 2.01 -2.89 -4.86
CA LEU A 48 1.79 -2.39 -3.51
C LEU A 48 2.34 -0.98 -3.36
N TRP A 49 1.57 -0.13 -2.69
CA TRP A 49 1.94 1.23 -2.37
C TRP A 49 1.99 1.41 -0.85
N PHE A 50 3.03 2.07 -0.38
CA PHE A 50 3.30 2.28 1.04
C PHE A 50 3.41 3.79 1.30
N ALA A 51 2.58 4.29 2.20
CA ALA A 51 2.73 5.62 2.75
C ALA A 51 3.61 5.54 4.00
N THR A 52 4.58 6.42 4.07
CA THR A 52 5.48 6.54 5.22
C THR A 52 5.55 7.99 5.71
N GLU A 53 6.24 8.25 6.83
CA GLU A 53 6.57 9.60 7.28
C GLU A 53 7.57 10.32 6.36
N GLU A 54 8.22 9.61 5.42
CA GLU A 54 9.21 10.17 4.48
C GLU A 54 8.92 9.83 3.02
N GLY A 55 7.66 9.85 2.62
CA GLY A 55 7.27 9.75 1.23
C GLY A 55 6.40 8.55 0.89
N LEU A 56 6.08 8.47 -0.40
CA LEU A 56 5.31 7.40 -1.01
C LEU A 56 6.26 6.40 -1.67
N ASN A 57 5.94 5.11 -1.54
CA ASN A 57 6.76 4.05 -2.09
C ASN A 57 5.89 3.09 -2.89
N LYS A 58 6.31 2.74 -4.10
CA LYS A 58 5.74 1.68 -4.93
C LYS A 58 6.65 0.45 -4.87
N PHE A 59 6.08 -0.72 -4.61
CA PHE A 59 6.78 -1.99 -4.60
C PHE A 59 6.29 -2.89 -5.73
N ASP A 60 7.22 -3.34 -6.58
CA ASP A 60 6.93 -4.18 -7.75
C ASP A 60 7.09 -5.70 -7.47
N GLY A 61 7.22 -6.09 -6.19
CA GLY A 61 7.53 -7.47 -5.77
C GLY A 61 9.03 -7.74 -5.60
N SER A 62 9.88 -6.88 -6.13
CA SER A 62 11.34 -7.00 -6.14
C SER A 62 12.02 -5.81 -5.47
N ARG A 63 11.66 -4.60 -5.84
CA ARG A 63 12.29 -3.34 -5.42
C ARG A 63 11.26 -2.27 -5.11
N PHE A 64 11.70 -1.26 -4.36
CA PHE A 64 10.96 -0.03 -4.13
C PHE A 64 11.33 1.06 -5.14
N ILE A 65 10.32 1.85 -5.52
CA ILE A 65 10.45 3.13 -6.21
C ILE A 65 9.88 4.17 -5.28
N ASN A 66 10.67 5.17 -4.90
CA ASN A 66 10.32 6.14 -3.89
C ASN A 66 9.96 7.48 -4.53
N TYR A 67 8.92 8.13 -3.99
CA TYR A 67 8.40 9.42 -4.43
C TYR A 67 8.46 10.42 -3.27
N TYR A 68 9.04 11.58 -3.52
CA TYR A 68 9.29 12.62 -2.53
C TYR A 68 8.83 13.99 -3.03
N LYS A 69 8.67 14.93 -2.10
CA LYS A 69 8.34 16.32 -2.41
C LYS A 69 9.35 16.97 -3.37
N HIS A 70 10.63 16.79 -3.13
CA HIS A 70 11.69 17.49 -3.88
C HIS A 70 12.04 16.83 -5.22
N THR A 71 11.72 15.57 -5.44
CA THR A 71 12.02 14.84 -6.68
C THR A 71 10.81 14.56 -7.55
N ASN A 72 9.65 14.36 -6.94
CA ASN A 72 8.43 13.92 -7.63
C ASN A 72 7.27 14.90 -7.42
N HIS A 73 7.54 16.08 -6.85
CA HIS A 73 6.58 17.17 -6.64
C HIS A 73 5.39 16.84 -5.73
N LEU A 74 5.50 15.82 -4.87
CA LEU A 74 4.52 15.62 -3.80
C LEU A 74 4.36 16.92 -2.99
N SER A 75 3.16 17.21 -2.54
CA SER A 75 2.93 18.41 -1.72
C SER A 75 3.67 18.33 -0.37
N GLY A 76 3.84 17.14 0.19
CA GLY A 76 4.58 16.85 1.43
C GLY A 76 5.12 15.43 1.47
N ASN A 77 6.10 15.17 2.34
CA ASN A 77 6.65 13.83 2.56
C ASN A 77 5.95 13.07 3.71
N GLU A 78 5.46 13.81 4.72
CA GLU A 78 4.75 13.22 5.86
C GLU A 78 3.34 12.80 5.43
N LEU A 79 3.14 11.52 5.17
CA LEU A 79 1.88 10.98 4.68
C LEU A 79 1.03 10.43 5.83
N ASN A 80 -0.28 10.63 5.76
CA ASN A 80 -1.24 10.11 6.72
C ASN A 80 -2.03 8.91 6.19
N CYS A 81 -2.40 8.95 4.91
CA CYS A 81 -3.23 7.92 4.29
C CYS A 81 -3.01 7.88 2.78
N ILE A 82 -3.17 6.71 2.19
CA ILE A 82 -3.24 6.52 0.74
C ILE A 82 -4.43 5.63 0.38
N TYR A 83 -4.98 5.88 -0.80
CA TYR A 83 -6.05 5.08 -1.37
C TYR A 83 -5.80 4.88 -2.86
N ALA A 84 -5.77 3.63 -3.31
CA ALA A 84 -5.70 3.31 -4.73
C ALA A 84 -7.11 3.28 -5.31
N ASP A 85 -7.35 4.03 -6.38
CA ASP A 85 -8.62 3.97 -7.09
C ASP A 85 -8.76 2.60 -7.77
N PRO A 86 -9.89 1.88 -7.59
CA PRO A 86 -10.06 0.54 -8.14
C PRO A 86 -10.25 0.51 -9.66
N SER A 87 -10.59 1.63 -10.27
CA SER A 87 -10.93 1.74 -11.70
C SER A 87 -9.88 2.53 -12.49
N GLU A 88 -9.31 3.54 -11.86
CA GLU A 88 -8.38 4.48 -12.48
C GLU A 88 -6.95 4.27 -11.99
N PRO A 89 -5.92 4.60 -12.79
CA PRO A 89 -4.53 4.48 -12.37
C PRO A 89 -4.12 5.63 -11.44
N ILE A 90 -4.90 5.86 -10.39
CA ILE A 90 -4.74 6.99 -9.47
C ILE A 90 -4.49 6.50 -8.06
N ILE A 91 -3.43 7.03 -7.44
CA ILE A 91 -3.20 6.94 -6.01
C ILE A 91 -3.53 8.29 -5.38
N TRP A 92 -4.53 8.29 -4.52
CA TRP A 92 -4.89 9.41 -3.67
C TRP A 92 -4.01 9.42 -2.43
N ILE A 93 -3.40 10.56 -2.10
CA ILE A 93 -2.37 10.68 -1.07
C ILE A 93 -2.72 11.82 -0.14
N ALA A 94 -3.03 11.51 1.11
CA ALA A 94 -3.26 12.47 2.18
C ALA A 94 -1.95 12.80 2.88
N THR A 95 -1.67 14.08 3.09
CA THR A 95 -0.48 14.56 3.78
C THR A 95 -0.82 15.24 5.12
N GLN A 96 0.13 15.27 6.01
CA GLN A 96 -0.06 15.82 7.35
C GLN A 96 -0.29 17.35 7.36
N ARG A 97 0.21 18.13 6.43
CA ARG A 97 0.08 19.60 6.44
C ARG A 97 0.16 20.25 5.08
N ALA A 98 0.10 19.46 4.04
CA ALA A 98 0.32 19.94 2.67
C ALA A 98 -0.83 19.59 1.72
N GLY A 99 -2.00 19.27 2.26
CA GLY A 99 -3.19 18.95 1.49
C GLY A 99 -3.21 17.50 1.00
N MET A 100 -3.79 17.29 -0.16
CA MET A 100 -3.99 15.99 -0.79
C MET A 100 -3.40 15.98 -2.20
N ASN A 101 -2.89 14.85 -2.64
CA ASN A 101 -2.43 14.65 -4.01
C ASN A 101 -3.25 13.56 -4.69
N ALA A 102 -3.49 13.71 -5.98
CA ALA A 102 -3.92 12.65 -6.88
C ALA A 102 -2.78 12.37 -7.86
N TYR A 103 -2.19 11.19 -7.75
CA TYR A 103 -1.08 10.78 -8.60
C TYR A 103 -1.54 9.75 -9.63
N ASN A 104 -1.58 10.17 -10.90
CA ASN A 104 -1.79 9.24 -12.00
C ASN A 104 -0.45 8.58 -12.36
N TYR A 105 -0.30 7.31 -12.01
CA TYR A 105 0.98 6.61 -12.14
C TYR A 105 1.26 6.09 -13.56
N GLU A 106 0.25 6.01 -14.45
CA GLU A 106 0.46 5.70 -15.87
C GLU A 106 0.97 6.91 -16.64
N LYS A 107 0.42 8.11 -16.36
CA LYS A 107 0.81 9.37 -17.03
C LYS A 107 1.98 10.07 -16.33
N ASN A 108 2.32 9.65 -15.13
CA ASN A 108 3.27 10.32 -14.24
C ASN A 108 2.88 11.79 -13.98
N GLU A 109 1.58 12.02 -13.74
CA GLU A 109 1.00 13.34 -13.48
C GLU A 109 0.52 13.43 -12.03
N LEU A 110 0.83 14.56 -11.39
CA LEU A 110 0.41 14.84 -10.02
C LEU A 110 -0.48 16.09 -9.99
N THR A 111 -1.65 15.96 -9.36
CA THR A 111 -2.53 17.08 -9.04
C THR A 111 -2.54 17.30 -7.54
N VAL A 112 -2.34 18.53 -7.11
CA VAL A 112 -2.34 18.92 -5.68
C VAL A 112 -3.62 19.67 -5.35
N PHE A 113 -4.28 19.25 -4.28
CA PHE A 113 -5.43 19.91 -3.67
C PHE A 113 -5.01 20.48 -2.31
N SER A 114 -5.23 21.76 -2.11
CA SER A 114 -4.87 22.44 -0.87
C SER A 114 -6.00 23.36 -0.39
N HIS A 115 -5.96 23.72 0.87
CA HIS A 115 -6.82 24.75 1.44
C HIS A 115 -6.47 26.12 0.86
N ASN A 116 -7.51 26.90 0.52
CA ASN A 116 -7.40 28.28 0.09
C ASN A 116 -8.64 29.07 0.56
N ASP A 117 -8.44 30.02 1.44
CA ASP A 117 -9.52 30.85 2.01
C ASP A 117 -10.35 31.59 0.95
N SER A 118 -9.76 31.88 -0.21
CA SER A 118 -10.43 32.58 -1.31
C SER A 118 -11.23 31.66 -2.23
N ILE A 119 -11.14 30.34 -2.05
CA ILE A 119 -11.80 29.34 -2.88
C ILE A 119 -12.72 28.46 -2.04
N PRO A 120 -14.05 28.72 -2.03
CA PRO A 120 -15.00 27.98 -1.18
C PRO A 120 -15.04 26.45 -1.43
N SER A 121 -14.65 26.00 -2.62
CA SER A 121 -14.58 24.57 -2.98
C SER A 121 -13.24 23.93 -2.69
N SER A 122 -12.30 24.64 -2.08
CA SER A 122 -11.01 24.09 -1.65
C SER A 122 -11.15 23.18 -0.43
N LEU A 123 -10.07 22.48 -0.05
CA LEU A 123 -10.05 21.71 1.19
C LEU A 123 -10.30 22.61 2.40
N ILE A 124 -10.96 22.08 3.41
CA ILE A 124 -11.21 22.80 4.68
C ILE A 124 -9.90 23.03 5.44
N THR A 125 -8.95 22.11 5.31
CA THR A 125 -7.62 22.16 5.93
C THR A 125 -6.60 21.45 5.06
N ASN A 126 -5.32 21.78 5.23
CA ASN A 126 -4.22 21.07 4.61
C ASN A 126 -3.78 19.82 5.39
N ASP A 127 -4.29 19.62 6.59
CA ASP A 127 -4.07 18.38 7.35
C ASP A 127 -5.17 17.36 7.01
N VAL A 128 -4.85 16.45 6.10
CA VAL A 128 -5.78 15.42 5.62
C VAL A 128 -5.42 14.10 6.29
N THR A 129 -6.28 13.61 7.15
CA THR A 129 -6.00 12.42 7.98
C THR A 129 -6.44 11.11 7.34
N HIS A 130 -7.49 11.13 6.50
CA HIS A 130 -8.08 9.92 5.95
C HIS A 130 -8.70 10.16 4.57
N ILE A 131 -8.65 9.13 3.72
CA ILE A 131 -9.31 9.07 2.42
C ILE A 131 -10.13 7.79 2.36
N SER A 132 -11.37 7.89 1.93
CA SER A 132 -12.24 6.73 1.69
C SER A 132 -13.08 6.94 0.43
N PRO A 133 -13.47 5.86 -0.27
CA PRO A 133 -14.37 5.98 -1.42
C PRO A 133 -15.74 6.51 -0.97
N ALA A 134 -16.38 7.28 -1.83
CA ALA A 134 -17.80 7.60 -1.68
C ALA A 134 -18.65 6.34 -1.87
N LYS A 135 -19.70 6.20 -1.06
CA LYS A 135 -20.67 5.11 -1.20
C LYS A 135 -21.65 5.41 -2.32
#